data_6e7274901a17b088ed1dc9a1b38564aa
#
_entry.id   6e7274901a17b088ed1dc9a1b38564aa
#
_cell.length_a   1.000
_cell.length_b   1.000
_cell.length_c   1.000
_cell.angle_alpha   90.00
_cell.angle_beta   90.00
_cell.angle_gamma   90.00
#
_symmetry.space_group_name_H-M   'P 1'
#
loop_
_entity.id
_entity.type
_entity.pdbx_description
1 polymer ?
#
loop_
_entity_poly.entity_id
_entity_poly.type
_entity_poly.pdbx_seq_one_letter_code
_entity_poly.pdbx_strand_id
1 'polypeptide(L)'
;MKNENIVKTSKTGNFDVSKSLKNVFGKYSMYIFLAVIIVLFQILTDGTLLRPINITNVILQNSYVFILTIGMLMLVLLGDIDLSVGSVMAFTGAISALLIIKYDLNPIISIIICLLIGLAIGAWHGFWVAYVNVPAFIATLAGLLTFRGLTIVVLEGKTIASYPNIFQSIGSGFIPDLFNENLHIITLIIG
;
A
#
# COMPACT_ATOMS: atom_id res chain seq x y z
N MET A 1 59.46 45.06 29.80
CA MET A 1 58.14 45.63 29.55
C MET A 1 57.91 45.57 28.06
N LYS A 2 57.16 44.63 27.60
CA LYS A 2 56.85 44.43 26.15
C LYS A 2 55.38 44.05 26.04
N ASN A 3 54.58 45.06 25.67
CA ASN A 3 53.12 44.85 25.44
C ASN A 3 52.91 44.15 24.08
N GLU A 4 52.45 42.94 24.12
CA GLU A 4 51.94 42.27 22.93
C GLU A 4 50.45 42.51 22.78
N ASN A 5 50.08 43.34 21.79
CA ASN A 5 48.72 43.57 21.38
C ASN A 5 48.17 42.31 20.67
N ILE A 6 47.29 41.60 21.36
CA ILE A 6 46.52 40.50 20.73
C ILE A 6 45.38 41.14 19.93
N VAL A 7 45.60 41.28 18.63
CA VAL A 7 44.53 41.60 17.67
C VAL A 7 43.68 40.37 17.51
N LYS A 8 42.49 40.37 18.14
CA LYS A 8 41.42 39.38 17.88
C LYS A 8 40.86 39.67 16.49
N THR A 9 41.32 38.93 15.48
CA THR A 9 40.67 38.84 14.17
C THR A 9 39.31 38.20 14.34
N SER A 10 38.25 39.00 14.30
CA SER A 10 36.87 38.58 14.16
C SER A 10 36.73 37.77 12.84
N LYS A 11 36.66 36.47 12.96
CA LYS A 11 36.21 35.62 11.82
C LYS A 11 34.72 35.89 11.60
N THR A 12 34.44 36.82 10.71
CA THR A 12 33.13 36.88 10.04
C THR A 12 32.91 35.56 9.32
N GLY A 13 32.12 34.68 9.93
CA GLY A 13 31.70 33.44 9.29
C GLY A 13 30.85 33.80 8.08
N ASN A 14 31.45 33.73 6.90
CA ASN A 14 30.69 33.68 5.66
C ASN A 14 29.80 32.45 5.77
N PHE A 15 28.52 32.68 6.00
CA PHE A 15 27.48 31.65 5.92
C PHE A 15 27.46 31.19 4.47
N ASP A 16 28.14 30.08 4.21
CA ASP A 16 28.29 29.53 2.87
C ASP A 16 26.95 28.87 2.48
N VAL A 17 26.03 29.73 2.01
CA VAL A 17 24.68 29.37 1.59
C VAL A 17 24.71 28.20 0.60
N SER A 18 25.75 28.15 -0.23
CA SER A 18 25.98 27.07 -1.20
C SER A 18 26.25 25.71 -0.54
N LYS A 19 27.04 25.68 0.53
CA LYS A 19 27.28 24.44 1.31
C LYS A 19 26.06 23.98 2.09
N SER A 20 25.31 24.93 2.67
CA SER A 20 24.08 24.65 3.37
C SER A 20 23.01 24.11 2.43
N LEU A 21 22.84 24.70 1.25
CA LEU A 21 21.94 24.22 0.22
C LEU A 21 22.34 22.82 -0.27
N LYS A 22 23.61 22.55 -0.57
CA LYS A 22 24.07 21.21 -0.96
C LYS A 22 23.77 20.14 0.10
N ASN A 23 23.93 20.44 1.37
CA ASN A 23 23.63 19.52 2.45
C ASN A 23 22.12 19.29 2.61
N VAL A 24 21.29 20.33 2.45
CA VAL A 24 19.83 20.21 2.46
C VAL A 24 19.34 19.40 1.26
N PHE A 25 19.85 19.69 0.06
CA PHE A 25 19.53 18.94 -1.15
C PHE A 25 19.95 17.47 -1.03
N GLY A 26 21.10 17.15 -0.45
CA GLY A 26 21.54 15.78 -0.25
C GLY A 26 20.66 15.00 0.74
N LYS A 27 20.29 15.63 1.86
CA LYS A 27 19.50 14.98 2.93
C LYS A 27 18.01 14.88 2.60
N TYR A 28 17.47 15.86 1.89
CA TYR A 28 16.04 15.97 1.59
C TYR A 28 15.71 15.81 0.10
N SER A 29 16.67 15.32 -0.71
CA SER A 29 16.49 15.16 -2.16
C SER A 29 15.23 14.40 -2.54
N MET A 30 14.91 13.34 -1.81
CA MET A 30 13.74 12.51 -2.08
C MET A 30 12.42 13.26 -1.82
N TYR A 31 12.35 14.06 -0.76
CA TYR A 31 11.17 14.90 -0.46
C TYR A 31 11.01 16.05 -1.46
N ILE A 32 12.13 16.65 -1.87
CA ILE A 32 12.15 17.72 -2.90
C ILE A 32 11.67 17.15 -4.24
N PHE A 33 12.17 15.97 -4.63
CA PHE A 33 11.75 15.29 -5.84
C PHE A 33 10.26 14.94 -5.83
N LEU A 34 9.76 14.44 -4.70
CA LEU A 34 8.33 14.17 -4.51
C LEU A 34 7.50 15.46 -4.64
N ALA A 35 7.92 16.54 -3.99
CA ALA A 35 7.23 17.82 -4.07
C ALA A 35 7.19 18.36 -5.51
N VAL A 36 8.30 18.26 -6.25
CA VAL A 36 8.35 18.65 -7.66
C VAL A 36 7.40 17.83 -8.51
N ILE A 37 7.31 16.51 -8.31
CA ILE A 37 6.36 15.64 -9.00
C ILE A 37 4.92 16.07 -8.69
N ILE A 38 4.58 16.28 -7.42
CA ILE A 38 3.23 16.70 -7.02
C ILE A 38 2.85 18.02 -7.69
N VAL A 39 3.73 19.01 -7.67
CA VAL A 39 3.49 20.32 -8.30
C VAL A 39 3.35 20.17 -9.82
N LEU A 40 4.20 19.38 -10.45
CA LEU A 40 4.14 19.12 -11.89
C LEU A 40 2.78 18.52 -12.27
N PHE A 41 2.37 17.46 -11.60
CA PHE A 41 1.08 16.82 -11.87
C PHE A 41 -0.11 17.72 -11.51
N GLN A 42 -0.01 18.53 -10.45
CA GLN A 42 -1.05 19.50 -10.10
C GLN A 42 -1.28 20.50 -11.22
N ILE A 43 -0.22 20.98 -11.87
CA ILE A 43 -0.33 21.89 -13.03
C ILE A 43 -0.86 21.16 -14.25
N LEU A 44 -0.31 19.96 -14.56
CA LEU A 44 -0.73 19.17 -15.72
C LEU A 44 -2.18 18.68 -15.67
N THR A 45 -2.74 18.53 -14.47
CA THR A 45 -4.13 18.06 -14.26
C THR A 45 -5.11 19.19 -13.92
N ASP A 46 -4.74 20.45 -14.18
CA ASP A 46 -5.56 21.62 -13.86
C ASP A 46 -6.11 21.62 -12.43
N GLY A 47 -5.25 21.28 -11.48
CA GLY A 47 -5.61 21.28 -10.06
C GLY A 47 -6.37 20.03 -9.57
N THR A 48 -6.58 19.03 -10.42
CA THR A 48 -7.38 17.85 -10.08
C THR A 48 -6.69 16.95 -9.07
N LEU A 49 -5.34 16.89 -9.07
CA LEU A 49 -4.58 16.00 -8.21
C LEU A 49 -4.89 16.16 -6.71
N LEU A 50 -4.93 17.40 -6.22
CA LEU A 50 -5.17 17.71 -4.81
C LEU A 50 -6.64 17.99 -4.47
N ARG A 51 -7.57 17.72 -5.38
CA ARG A 51 -9.01 17.82 -5.06
C ARG A 51 -9.36 16.79 -4.00
N PRO A 52 -10.20 17.15 -2.99
CA PRO A 52 -10.59 16.24 -1.91
C PRO A 52 -11.13 14.90 -2.43
N ILE A 53 -11.93 14.91 -3.46
CA ILE A 53 -12.49 13.71 -4.08
C ILE A 53 -11.39 12.76 -4.63
N ASN A 54 -10.34 13.33 -5.23
CA ASN A 54 -9.24 12.52 -5.76
C ASN A 54 -8.39 11.93 -4.63
N ILE A 55 -8.12 12.69 -3.57
CA ILE A 55 -7.41 12.22 -2.39
C ILE A 55 -8.19 11.07 -1.73
N THR A 56 -9.50 11.24 -1.54
CA THR A 56 -10.38 10.19 -1.02
C THR A 56 -10.33 8.94 -1.88
N ASN A 57 -10.40 9.08 -3.21
CA ASN A 57 -10.32 7.94 -4.12
C ASN A 57 -8.96 7.22 -4.03
N VAL A 58 -7.85 7.96 -3.93
CA VAL A 58 -6.51 7.37 -3.76
C VAL A 58 -6.42 6.58 -2.46
N ILE A 59 -6.94 7.10 -1.35
CA ILE A 59 -6.96 6.41 -0.05
C ILE A 59 -7.81 5.14 -0.15
N LEU A 60 -9.02 5.24 -0.71
CA LEU A 60 -9.91 4.09 -0.88
C LEU A 60 -9.29 3.00 -1.76
N GLN A 61 -8.72 3.38 -2.90
CA GLN A 61 -8.08 2.44 -3.82
C GLN A 61 -6.87 1.73 -3.20
N ASN A 62 -6.19 2.35 -2.24
CA ASN A 62 -5.02 1.78 -1.57
C ASN A 62 -5.33 1.21 -0.19
N SER A 63 -6.58 1.26 0.30
CA SER A 63 -6.96 0.78 1.63
C SER A 63 -6.61 -0.69 1.88
N TYR A 64 -6.74 -1.54 0.85
CA TYR A 64 -6.34 -2.94 0.94
C TYR A 64 -4.84 -3.12 1.22
N VAL A 65 -3.98 -2.21 0.74
CA VAL A 65 -2.53 -2.25 0.98
C VAL A 65 -2.24 -2.05 2.46
N PHE A 66 -2.98 -1.16 3.14
CA PHE A 66 -2.81 -0.96 4.59
C PHE A 66 -3.11 -2.22 5.38
N ILE A 67 -4.20 -2.93 5.04
CA ILE A 67 -4.58 -4.20 5.69
C ILE A 67 -3.49 -5.26 5.45
N LEU A 68 -3.01 -5.39 4.21
CA LEU A 68 -1.92 -6.32 3.87
C LEU A 68 -0.62 -5.97 4.59
N THR A 69 -0.32 -4.68 4.73
CA THR A 69 0.90 -4.20 5.42
C THR A 69 0.91 -4.61 6.88
N ILE A 70 -0.23 -4.61 7.57
CA ILE A 70 -0.32 -5.08 8.96
C ILE A 70 0.07 -6.57 9.06
N GLY A 71 -0.43 -7.41 8.15
CA GLY A 71 -0.04 -8.82 8.08
C GLY A 71 1.45 -9.00 7.75
N MET A 72 1.96 -8.24 6.78
CA MET A 72 3.36 -8.28 6.36
C MET A 72 4.32 -7.79 7.45
N LEU A 73 3.89 -6.84 8.30
CA LEU A 73 4.70 -6.34 9.41
C LEU A 73 5.11 -7.48 10.36
N MET A 74 4.20 -8.41 10.63
CA MET A 74 4.49 -9.58 11.47
C MET A 74 5.63 -10.43 10.89
N LEU A 75 5.62 -10.67 9.58
CA LEU A 75 6.66 -11.45 8.88
C LEU A 75 8.00 -10.72 8.87
N VAL A 76 7.99 -9.42 8.61
CA VAL A 76 9.21 -8.59 8.61
C VAL A 76 9.86 -8.55 10.00
N LEU A 77 9.05 -8.52 11.08
CA LEU A 77 9.56 -8.59 12.46
C LEU A 77 10.24 -9.94 12.77
N LEU A 78 9.83 -11.02 12.11
CA LEU A 78 10.49 -12.33 12.19
C LEU A 78 11.74 -12.41 11.32
N GLY A 79 12.01 -11.43 10.48
CA GLY A 79 13.12 -11.42 9.53
C GLY A 79 12.83 -12.15 8.21
N ASP A 80 11.56 -12.52 7.99
CA ASP A 80 11.11 -13.24 6.80
C ASP A 80 10.47 -12.30 5.78
N ILE A 81 10.46 -12.73 4.51
CA ILE A 81 9.86 -12.00 3.40
C ILE A 81 8.84 -12.91 2.71
N ASP A 82 7.60 -12.43 2.59
CA ASP A 82 6.56 -13.11 1.80
C ASP A 82 6.33 -12.38 0.47
N LEU A 83 6.71 -13.07 -0.61
CA LEU A 83 6.51 -12.58 -1.98
C LEU A 83 5.16 -12.99 -2.56
N SER A 84 4.42 -13.89 -1.90
CA SER A 84 3.17 -14.46 -2.43
C SER A 84 1.94 -13.61 -2.18
N VAL A 85 1.98 -12.66 -1.25
CA VAL A 85 0.84 -11.86 -0.79
C VAL A 85 -0.02 -11.32 -1.92
N GLY A 86 0.59 -10.67 -2.93
CA GLY A 86 -0.15 -10.11 -4.07
C GLY A 86 -0.82 -11.17 -4.94
N SER A 87 -0.17 -12.32 -5.15
CA SER A 87 -0.73 -13.41 -5.95
C SER A 87 -1.83 -14.17 -5.22
N VAL A 88 -1.69 -14.35 -3.90
CA VAL A 88 -2.74 -14.96 -3.06
C VAL A 88 -3.97 -14.05 -3.01
N MET A 89 -3.78 -12.74 -2.88
CA MET A 89 -4.88 -11.78 -2.95
C MET A 89 -5.60 -11.81 -4.29
N ALA A 90 -4.85 -11.85 -5.40
CA ALA A 90 -5.43 -11.96 -6.74
C ALA A 90 -6.20 -13.27 -6.92
N PHE A 91 -5.67 -14.39 -6.41
CA PHE A 91 -6.31 -15.70 -6.48
C PHE A 91 -7.60 -15.76 -5.66
N THR A 92 -7.59 -15.29 -4.42
CA THR A 92 -8.79 -15.24 -3.58
C THR A 92 -9.84 -14.28 -4.14
N GLY A 93 -9.41 -13.15 -4.73
CA GLY A 93 -10.28 -12.23 -5.45
C GLY A 93 -10.92 -12.86 -6.68
N ALA A 94 -10.17 -13.66 -7.45
CA ALA A 94 -10.70 -14.40 -8.60
C ALA A 94 -11.75 -15.43 -8.16
N ILE A 95 -11.50 -16.16 -7.08
CA ILE A 95 -12.48 -17.11 -6.52
C ILE A 95 -13.73 -16.37 -6.05
N SER A 96 -13.58 -15.25 -5.35
CA SER A 96 -14.71 -14.41 -4.92
C SER A 96 -15.57 -13.98 -6.11
N ALA A 97 -14.94 -13.52 -7.20
CA ALA A 97 -15.64 -13.15 -8.42
C ALA A 97 -16.45 -14.30 -9.02
N LEU A 98 -15.86 -15.49 -9.10
CA LEU A 98 -16.57 -16.68 -9.59
C LEU A 98 -17.74 -17.07 -8.70
N LEU A 99 -17.54 -17.10 -7.38
CA LEU A 99 -18.58 -17.49 -6.42
C LEU A 99 -19.78 -16.55 -6.49
N ILE A 100 -19.54 -15.25 -6.61
CA ILE A 100 -20.60 -14.23 -6.63
C ILE A 100 -21.25 -14.13 -8.01
N ILE A 101 -20.46 -14.10 -9.08
CA ILE A 101 -20.97 -13.76 -10.42
C ILE A 101 -21.39 -15.00 -11.21
N LYS A 102 -20.64 -16.09 -11.11
CA LYS A 102 -20.93 -17.32 -11.88
C LYS A 102 -21.87 -18.26 -11.11
N TYR A 103 -21.72 -18.35 -9.79
CA TYR A 103 -22.51 -19.25 -8.95
C TYR A 103 -23.61 -18.56 -8.16
N ASP A 104 -23.76 -17.22 -8.29
CA ASP A 104 -24.78 -16.40 -7.63
C ASP A 104 -24.83 -16.60 -6.09
N LEU A 105 -23.68 -16.87 -5.48
CA LEU A 105 -23.55 -17.06 -4.05
C LEU A 105 -23.68 -15.73 -3.29
N ASN A 106 -24.24 -15.80 -2.10
CA ASN A 106 -24.33 -14.65 -1.21
C ASN A 106 -22.92 -14.05 -0.98
N PRO A 107 -22.72 -12.74 -1.14
CA PRO A 107 -21.44 -12.08 -0.95
C PRO A 107 -20.77 -12.36 0.40
N ILE A 108 -21.55 -12.46 1.49
CA ILE A 108 -21.02 -12.76 2.84
C ILE A 108 -20.42 -14.16 2.89
N ILE A 109 -21.10 -15.15 2.30
CA ILE A 109 -20.61 -16.53 2.24
C ILE A 109 -19.34 -16.59 1.41
N SER A 110 -19.30 -15.89 0.28
CA SER A 110 -18.12 -15.79 -0.58
C SER A 110 -16.91 -15.20 0.16
N ILE A 111 -17.10 -14.15 0.95
CA ILE A 111 -16.04 -13.54 1.78
C ILE A 111 -15.50 -14.57 2.78
N ILE A 112 -16.37 -15.30 3.47
CA ILE A 112 -15.96 -16.32 4.46
C ILE A 112 -15.14 -17.43 3.78
N ILE A 113 -15.58 -17.92 2.62
CA ILE A 113 -14.86 -18.93 1.85
C ILE A 113 -13.47 -18.39 1.45
N CYS A 114 -13.37 -17.17 0.95
CA CYS A 114 -12.11 -16.56 0.55
C CYS A 114 -11.15 -16.37 1.73
N LEU A 115 -11.66 -16.01 2.91
CA LEU A 115 -10.86 -15.93 4.14
C LEU A 115 -10.32 -17.30 4.56
N LEU A 116 -11.14 -18.36 4.49
CA LEU A 116 -10.71 -19.72 4.78
C LEU A 116 -9.64 -20.21 3.77
N ILE A 117 -9.80 -19.89 2.50
CA ILE A 117 -8.78 -20.21 1.47
C ILE A 117 -7.48 -19.47 1.76
N GLY A 118 -7.54 -18.17 2.06
CA GLY A 118 -6.35 -17.39 2.42
C GLY A 118 -5.65 -17.95 3.66
N LEU A 119 -6.42 -18.33 4.69
CA LEU A 119 -5.91 -19.00 5.89
C LEU A 119 -5.23 -20.34 5.57
N ALA A 120 -5.83 -21.16 4.75
CA ALA A 120 -5.28 -22.46 4.33
C ALA A 120 -3.97 -22.29 3.55
N ILE A 121 -3.89 -21.29 2.66
CA ILE A 121 -2.67 -20.96 1.91
C ILE A 121 -1.58 -20.47 2.87
N GLY A 122 -1.91 -19.58 3.80
CA GLY A 122 -0.96 -19.10 4.81
C GLY A 122 -0.46 -20.24 5.70
N ALA A 123 -1.33 -21.12 6.14
CA ALA A 123 -0.96 -22.32 6.92
C ALA A 123 -0.04 -23.26 6.11
N TRP A 124 -0.30 -23.42 4.81
CA TRP A 124 0.54 -24.20 3.90
C TRP A 124 1.95 -23.61 3.80
N HIS A 125 2.09 -22.31 3.56
CA HIS A 125 3.40 -21.66 3.53
C HIS A 125 4.11 -21.73 4.88
N GLY A 126 3.38 -21.45 5.97
CA GLY A 126 3.90 -21.55 7.33
C GLY A 126 4.41 -22.95 7.68
N PHE A 127 3.73 -23.99 7.22
CA PHE A 127 4.19 -25.37 7.42
C PHE A 127 5.56 -25.61 6.78
N TRP A 128 5.78 -25.21 5.53
CA TRP A 128 7.07 -25.39 4.87
C TRP A 128 8.19 -24.60 5.53
N VAL A 129 7.89 -23.39 5.99
CA VAL A 129 8.90 -22.53 6.62
C VAL A 129 9.21 -23.02 8.05
N ALA A 130 8.19 -23.28 8.86
CA ALA A 130 8.37 -23.57 10.28
C ALA A 130 8.78 -25.02 10.59
N TYR A 131 8.26 -26.00 9.83
CA TYR A 131 8.50 -27.41 10.11
C TYR A 131 9.52 -28.06 9.17
N VAL A 132 9.54 -27.65 7.91
CA VAL A 132 10.48 -28.20 6.92
C VAL A 132 11.76 -27.38 6.84
N ASN A 133 11.80 -26.20 7.47
CA ASN A 133 12.90 -25.25 7.46
C ASN A 133 13.28 -24.76 6.04
N VAL A 134 12.32 -24.65 5.15
CA VAL A 134 12.52 -24.01 3.85
C VAL A 134 12.62 -22.50 4.07
N PRO A 135 13.62 -21.79 3.52
CA PRO A 135 13.65 -20.33 3.60
C PRO A 135 12.36 -19.70 3.11
N ALA A 136 11.78 -18.78 3.88
CA ALA A 136 10.46 -18.16 3.59
C ALA A 136 10.39 -17.57 2.19
N PHE A 137 11.44 -16.90 1.75
CA PHE A 137 11.58 -16.36 0.40
C PHE A 137 11.38 -17.43 -0.70
N ILE A 138 11.93 -18.66 -0.53
CA ILE A 138 11.79 -19.73 -1.52
C ILE A 138 10.38 -20.29 -1.52
N ALA A 139 9.81 -20.55 -0.36
CA ALA A 139 8.46 -21.07 -0.21
C ALA A 139 7.42 -20.08 -0.80
N THR A 140 7.56 -18.79 -0.50
CA THR A 140 6.63 -17.76 -0.95
C THR A 140 6.83 -17.39 -2.43
N LEU A 141 8.05 -17.48 -2.98
CA LEU A 141 8.29 -17.34 -4.41
C LEU A 141 7.60 -18.46 -5.22
N ALA A 142 7.70 -19.70 -4.74
CA ALA A 142 6.94 -20.81 -5.34
C ALA A 142 5.43 -20.56 -5.26
N GLY A 143 4.93 -20.07 -4.12
CA GLY A 143 3.55 -19.65 -3.94
C GLY A 143 3.14 -18.55 -4.92
N LEU A 144 3.96 -17.52 -5.09
CA LEU A 144 3.70 -16.43 -6.04
C LEU A 144 3.43 -16.96 -7.45
N LEU A 145 4.29 -17.83 -7.96
CA LEU A 145 4.14 -18.38 -9.30
C LEU A 145 2.94 -19.32 -9.40
N THR A 146 2.72 -20.15 -8.39
CA THR A 146 1.61 -21.10 -8.33
C THR A 146 0.27 -20.38 -8.32
N PHE A 147 0.05 -19.43 -7.39
CA PHE A 147 -1.23 -18.72 -7.27
C PHE A 147 -1.48 -17.75 -8.42
N ARG A 148 -0.42 -17.18 -9.01
CA ARG A 148 -0.55 -16.41 -10.25
C ARG A 148 -1.01 -17.27 -11.41
N GLY A 149 -0.44 -18.48 -11.57
CA GLY A 149 -0.87 -19.43 -12.59
C GLY A 149 -2.31 -19.92 -12.35
N LEU A 150 -2.64 -20.28 -11.09
CA LEU A 150 -3.99 -20.71 -10.72
C LEU A 150 -5.04 -19.62 -10.95
N THR A 151 -4.70 -18.35 -10.74
CA THR A 151 -5.60 -17.22 -11.03
C THR A 151 -5.99 -17.20 -12.51
N ILE A 152 -5.02 -17.38 -13.41
CA ILE A 152 -5.27 -17.39 -14.86
C ILE A 152 -6.15 -18.58 -15.24
N VAL A 153 -5.89 -19.77 -14.68
CA VAL A 153 -6.68 -20.99 -14.93
C VAL A 153 -8.11 -20.81 -14.44
N VAL A 154 -8.29 -20.31 -13.22
CA VAL A 154 -9.60 -20.11 -12.60
C VAL A 154 -10.44 -19.10 -13.36
N LEU A 155 -9.84 -18.04 -13.88
CA LEU A 155 -10.50 -17.02 -14.68
C LEU A 155 -10.63 -17.39 -16.17
N GLU A 156 -10.08 -18.53 -16.60
CA GLU A 156 -10.04 -18.93 -18.02
C GLU A 156 -9.42 -17.84 -18.92
N GLY A 157 -8.50 -17.04 -18.39
CA GLY A 157 -7.91 -15.88 -19.08
C GLY A 157 -8.86 -14.70 -19.29
N LYS A 158 -10.06 -14.73 -18.72
CA LYS A 158 -11.07 -13.66 -18.87
C LYS A 158 -11.01 -12.70 -17.70
N THR A 159 -11.38 -11.44 -17.97
CA THR A 159 -11.59 -10.44 -16.92
C THR A 159 -13.04 -10.50 -16.48
N ILE A 160 -13.27 -10.66 -15.18
CA ILE A 160 -14.62 -10.60 -14.60
C ILE A 160 -14.82 -9.16 -14.11
N ALA A 161 -15.78 -8.47 -14.71
CA ALA A 161 -16.21 -7.13 -14.32
C ALA A 161 -17.65 -7.19 -13.81
N SER A 162 -18.05 -6.17 -13.04
CA SER A 162 -19.43 -5.98 -12.56
C SER A 162 -19.82 -6.88 -11.37
N TYR A 163 -19.25 -6.57 -10.20
CA TYR A 163 -19.79 -7.11 -8.95
C TYR A 163 -21.18 -6.54 -8.63
N PRO A 164 -22.06 -7.30 -7.96
CA PRO A 164 -23.34 -6.79 -7.47
C PRO A 164 -23.18 -5.55 -6.59
N ASN A 165 -24.17 -4.67 -6.62
CA ASN A 165 -24.14 -3.40 -5.86
C ASN A 165 -23.87 -3.60 -4.37
N ILE A 166 -24.39 -4.68 -3.77
CA ILE A 166 -24.17 -5.02 -2.35
C ILE A 166 -22.67 -5.25 -2.07
N PHE A 167 -21.97 -5.96 -2.95
CA PHE A 167 -20.53 -6.20 -2.79
C PHE A 167 -19.72 -4.91 -2.99
N GLN A 168 -20.11 -4.10 -3.97
CA GLN A 168 -19.49 -2.79 -4.21
C GLN A 168 -19.68 -1.87 -2.99
N SER A 169 -20.87 -1.89 -2.35
CA SER A 169 -21.14 -1.10 -1.16
C SER A 169 -20.28 -1.52 0.05
N ILE A 170 -19.92 -2.78 0.17
CA ILE A 170 -19.01 -3.26 1.22
C ILE A 170 -17.57 -2.76 0.98
N GLY A 171 -17.11 -2.74 -0.29
CA GLY A 171 -15.74 -2.37 -0.63
C GLY A 171 -15.51 -0.87 -0.81
N SER A 172 -16.50 -0.14 -1.29
CA SER A 172 -16.39 1.29 -1.62
C SER A 172 -17.58 2.12 -1.11
N GLY A 173 -18.45 1.51 -0.28
CA GLY A 173 -19.58 2.19 0.31
C GLY A 173 -19.14 3.22 1.35
N PHE A 174 -19.71 4.41 1.26
CA PHE A 174 -19.53 5.43 2.27
C PHE A 174 -20.54 5.19 3.40
N ILE A 175 -20.09 5.35 4.65
CA ILE A 175 -21.01 5.44 5.78
C ILE A 175 -21.82 6.72 5.56
N PRO A 176 -23.18 6.68 5.64
CA PRO A 176 -23.99 7.85 5.46
C PRO A 176 -23.52 8.99 6.38
N ASP A 177 -23.34 10.18 5.79
CA ASP A 177 -22.89 11.35 6.54
C ASP A 177 -23.93 11.70 7.61
N LEU A 178 -23.57 11.54 8.87
CA LEU A 178 -24.37 11.97 10.01
C LEU A 178 -24.45 13.51 10.13
N PHE A 179 -23.61 14.25 9.40
CA PHE A 179 -23.45 15.70 9.55
C PHE A 179 -23.71 16.51 8.27
N ASN A 180 -24.30 15.93 7.25
CA ASN A 180 -24.78 16.63 6.03
C ASN A 180 -23.75 17.56 5.33
N GLU A 181 -22.47 17.41 5.59
CA GLU A 181 -21.39 18.12 4.93
C GLU A 181 -20.48 17.10 4.21
N ASN A 182 -19.99 17.45 3.03
CA ASN A 182 -19.20 16.64 2.10
C ASN A 182 -17.87 16.06 2.67
N LEU A 183 -17.79 15.85 3.99
CA LEU A 183 -16.67 15.28 4.71
C LEU A 183 -16.98 13.81 5.03
N HIS A 184 -16.40 12.93 4.27
CA HIS A 184 -16.49 11.49 4.53
C HIS A 184 -15.83 11.15 5.87
N ILE A 185 -16.61 10.64 6.83
CA ILE A 185 -16.17 10.28 8.19
C ILE A 185 -14.97 9.32 8.15
N ILE A 186 -14.89 8.44 7.15
CA ILE A 186 -13.77 7.52 6.95
C ILE A 186 -12.47 8.29 6.70
N THR A 187 -12.51 9.40 5.97
CA THR A 187 -11.32 10.25 5.72
C THR A 187 -10.84 10.95 7.00
N LEU A 188 -11.75 11.21 7.93
CA LEU A 188 -11.44 11.87 9.19
C LEU A 188 -10.89 10.89 10.27
N ILE A 189 -11.20 9.59 10.15
CA ILE A 189 -10.72 8.55 11.09
C ILE A 189 -9.35 8.00 10.64
N ILE A 190 -9.05 8.00 9.35
CA ILE A 190 -7.83 7.42 8.77
C ILE A 190 -6.76 8.50 8.48
N GLY A 191 -7.14 9.78 8.35
CA GLY A 191 -6.23 10.92 8.18
C GLY A 191 -5.78 11.48 9.50
#